data_5d13f85f456cbeb9cf598a4ee70a8842
#
_entry.id   5d13f85f456cbeb9cf598a4ee70a8842
#
_cell.length_a   1.000
_cell.length_b   1.000
_cell.length_c   1.000
_cell.angle_alpha   90.00
_cell.angle_beta   90.00
_cell.angle_gamma   90.00
#
_symmetry.space_group_name_H-M   'P 1'
#
loop_
_entity.id
_entity.type
_entity.pdbx_description
1 polymer ?
#
loop_
_entity_poly.entity_id
_entity_poly.type
_entity_poly.pdbx_seq_one_letter_code
_entity_poly.pdbx_strand_id
1 'polypeptide(L)'
;MIESIVAVKLIVRVPCAIIEHDGKVLAGQRNAALSFPLQWEFPGGKQEENETDEETLVREIREELDVEIEIFEKLPVTTKDQGWREIILVPFVCKLKTFEMTLSEHEQILWLDPQDLLSLNWTAGDLDIIRNYYTYLAGK
;
A
#
# COMPACT_ATOMS: atom_id res chain seq x y z
N MET A 1 36.26 3.75 28.05
CA MET A 1 35.73 2.53 27.48
C MET A 1 34.56 2.85 26.60
N ILE A 2 34.53 2.26 25.43
CA ILE A 2 33.46 2.53 24.47
C ILE A 2 32.36 1.52 24.74
N GLU A 3 31.17 2.05 24.95
CA GLU A 3 30.00 1.19 25.08
C GLU A 3 29.44 0.88 23.70
N SER A 4 28.87 -0.29 23.57
CA SER A 4 28.18 -0.66 22.34
C SER A 4 26.97 0.22 22.14
N ILE A 5 26.97 0.91 21.02
CA ILE A 5 25.82 1.68 20.62
C ILE A 5 24.93 0.77 19.79
N VAL A 6 23.76 0.46 20.35
CA VAL A 6 22.76 -0.28 19.59
C VAL A 6 22.00 0.73 18.74
N ALA A 7 22.12 0.58 17.44
CA ALA A 7 21.36 1.41 16.53
C ALA A 7 19.88 1.05 16.68
N VAL A 8 19.07 2.03 17.07
CA VAL A 8 17.63 1.87 17.17
C VAL A 8 17.02 2.32 15.85
N LYS A 9 16.43 1.38 15.12
CA LYS A 9 15.67 1.70 13.91
C LYS A 9 14.26 2.12 14.26
N LEU A 10 13.80 3.16 13.62
CA LEU A 10 12.39 3.52 13.65
C LEU A 10 11.63 2.53 12.76
N ILE A 11 10.61 1.90 13.30
CA ILE A 11 9.75 0.98 12.56
C ILE A 11 8.45 1.68 12.24
N VAL A 12 8.10 1.74 10.96
CA VAL A 12 6.89 2.39 10.47
C VAL A 12 6.01 1.35 9.78
N ARG A 13 4.82 1.11 10.32
CA ARG A 13 3.85 0.22 9.69
C ARG A 13 2.99 1.02 8.73
N VAL A 14 2.83 0.50 7.53
CA VAL A 14 2.09 1.15 6.45
C VAL A 14 1.12 0.13 5.86
N PRO A 15 -0.11 0.06 6.38
CA PRO A 15 -1.17 -0.73 5.73
C PRO A 15 -1.49 -0.16 4.36
N CYS A 16 -1.70 -1.04 3.39
CA CYS A 16 -2.04 -0.65 2.03
C CYS A 16 -3.10 -1.57 1.45
N ALA A 17 -3.82 -1.09 0.43
CA ALA A 17 -4.99 -1.77 -0.11
C ALA A 17 -4.77 -2.19 -1.56
N ILE A 18 -4.98 -3.48 -1.81
CA ILE A 18 -5.16 -4.01 -3.15
C ILE A 18 -6.67 -4.02 -3.39
N ILE A 19 -7.16 -2.95 -4.01
CA ILE A 19 -8.59 -2.77 -4.21
C ILE A 19 -9.00 -3.43 -5.53
N GLU A 20 -9.82 -4.46 -5.41
CA GLU A 20 -10.35 -5.19 -6.57
C GLU A 20 -11.76 -4.72 -6.89
N HIS A 21 -12.01 -4.45 -8.17
CA HIS A 21 -13.34 -4.09 -8.66
C HIS A 21 -13.48 -4.47 -10.13
N ASP A 22 -14.54 -5.20 -10.46
CA ASP A 22 -14.82 -5.68 -11.83
C ASP A 22 -13.63 -6.41 -12.46
N GLY A 23 -12.94 -7.24 -11.69
CA GLY A 23 -11.78 -7.99 -12.16
C GLY A 23 -10.51 -7.19 -12.32
N LYS A 24 -10.51 -5.93 -11.91
CA LYS A 24 -9.36 -5.03 -12.03
C LYS A 24 -8.84 -4.61 -10.66
N VAL A 25 -7.62 -4.12 -10.63
CA VAL A 25 -6.91 -3.69 -9.42
C VAL A 25 -6.53 -2.22 -9.57
N LEU A 26 -6.74 -1.47 -8.50
CA LEU A 26 -6.43 -0.04 -8.46
C LEU A 26 -4.94 0.20 -8.22
N ALA A 27 -4.33 1.02 -9.06
CA ALA A 27 -2.98 1.53 -8.87
C ALA A 27 -3.03 3.05 -8.77
N GLY A 28 -2.30 3.62 -7.80
CA GLY A 28 -2.21 5.07 -7.61
C GLY A 28 -0.83 5.57 -8.01
N GLN A 29 -0.78 6.66 -8.76
CA GLN A 29 0.49 7.29 -9.13
C GLN A 29 0.87 8.34 -8.09
N ARG A 30 2.08 8.24 -7.56
CA ARG A 30 2.59 9.19 -6.57
C ARG A 30 2.70 10.59 -7.19
N ASN A 31 2.32 11.59 -6.39
CA ASN A 31 2.40 12.98 -6.80
C ASN A 31 3.85 13.37 -7.10
N ALA A 32 4.05 14.25 -8.09
CA ALA A 32 5.37 14.71 -8.51
C ALA A 32 6.15 15.43 -7.41
N ALA A 33 5.48 15.96 -6.38
CA ALA A 33 6.12 16.66 -5.26
C ALA A 33 6.65 15.71 -4.18
N LEU A 34 6.30 14.43 -4.22
CA LEU A 34 6.72 13.45 -3.22
C LEU A 34 8.05 12.79 -3.60
N SER A 35 8.63 12.04 -2.63
CA SER A 35 9.75 11.15 -2.92
C SER A 35 9.28 10.06 -3.89
N PHE A 36 10.19 9.55 -4.72
CA PHE A 36 9.88 8.61 -5.79
C PHE A 36 8.71 9.12 -6.66
N PRO A 37 8.84 10.34 -7.22
CA PRO A 37 7.73 10.99 -7.91
C PRO A 37 7.27 10.18 -9.13
N LEU A 38 5.95 10.18 -9.35
CA LEU A 38 5.30 9.54 -10.49
C LEU A 38 5.47 8.01 -10.57
N GLN A 39 6.05 7.37 -9.55
CA GLN A 39 6.00 5.92 -9.44
C GLN A 39 4.62 5.50 -8.94
N TRP A 40 4.29 4.23 -9.18
CA TRP A 40 3.00 3.68 -8.81
C TRP A 40 3.06 2.92 -7.49
N GLU A 41 1.96 2.94 -6.77
CA GLU A 41 1.83 2.31 -5.46
C GLU A 41 0.40 1.86 -5.21
N PHE A 42 0.24 0.95 -4.25
CA PHE A 42 -1.09 0.69 -3.70
C PHE A 42 -1.40 1.78 -2.67
N PRO A 43 -2.65 2.30 -2.65
CA PRO A 43 -3.01 3.33 -1.68
C PRO A 43 -2.95 2.82 -0.25
N GLY A 44 -2.62 3.69 0.67
CA GLY A 44 -2.48 3.39 2.08
C GLY A 44 -1.72 4.49 2.80
N GLY A 45 -1.34 4.25 4.04
CA GLY A 45 -0.60 5.23 4.80
C GLY A 45 -0.13 4.73 6.15
N LYS A 46 0.52 5.60 6.89
CA LYS A 46 1.16 5.26 8.15
C LYS A 46 0.15 5.01 9.26
N GLN A 47 0.37 3.92 9.99
CA GLN A 47 -0.39 3.62 11.19
C GLN A 47 -0.12 4.68 12.27
N GLU A 48 -1.20 5.16 12.87
CA GLU A 48 -1.13 6.06 14.02
C GLU A 48 -1.22 5.27 15.33
N GLU A 49 -0.85 5.91 16.44
CA GLU A 49 -0.98 5.29 17.76
C GLU A 49 -2.42 4.84 18.01
N ASN A 50 -2.53 3.67 18.63
CA ASN A 50 -3.81 3.07 19.03
C ASN A 50 -4.72 2.66 17.86
N GLU A 51 -4.20 2.64 16.64
CA GLU A 51 -4.92 2.08 15.49
C GLU A 51 -4.47 0.65 15.22
N THR A 52 -5.42 -0.20 14.83
CA THR A 52 -5.08 -1.48 14.18
C THR A 52 -4.70 -1.21 12.73
N ASP A 53 -4.09 -2.18 12.06
CA ASP A 53 -3.77 -2.07 10.65
C ASP A 53 -5.03 -1.81 9.81
N GLU A 54 -6.14 -2.49 10.15
CA GLU A 54 -7.41 -2.36 9.44
C GLU A 54 -8.01 -0.96 9.64
N GLU A 55 -7.99 -0.44 10.86
CA GLU A 55 -8.48 0.91 11.14
C GLU A 55 -7.67 1.97 10.40
N THR A 56 -6.35 1.81 10.37
CA THR A 56 -5.48 2.70 9.60
C THR A 56 -5.86 2.69 8.13
N LEU A 57 -6.04 1.49 7.57
CA LEU A 57 -6.31 1.37 6.14
C LEU A 57 -7.64 2.01 5.77
N VAL A 58 -8.69 1.76 6.53
CA VAL A 58 -10.01 2.36 6.28
C VAL A 58 -9.91 3.89 6.33
N ARG A 59 -9.20 4.42 7.33
CA ARG A 59 -9.01 5.87 7.48
C ARG A 59 -8.22 6.46 6.31
N GLU A 60 -7.08 5.87 5.97
CA GLU A 60 -6.21 6.37 4.90
C GLU A 60 -6.90 6.34 3.53
N ILE A 61 -7.64 5.27 3.23
CA ILE A 61 -8.37 5.18 1.96
C ILE A 61 -9.48 6.23 1.90
N ARG A 62 -10.16 6.48 3.01
CA ARG A 62 -11.15 7.55 3.07
C ARG A 62 -10.52 8.92 2.84
N GLU A 63 -9.35 9.18 3.43
CA GLU A 63 -8.63 10.44 3.27
C GLU A 63 -8.12 10.63 1.84
N GLU A 64 -7.56 9.59 1.24
CA GLU A 64 -6.90 9.67 -0.06
C GLU A 64 -7.86 9.59 -1.25
N LEU A 65 -8.87 8.75 -1.15
CA LEU A 65 -9.76 8.42 -2.27
C LEU A 65 -11.23 8.75 -2.01
N ASP A 66 -11.58 9.12 -0.79
CA ASP A 66 -12.94 9.43 -0.38
C ASP A 66 -13.92 8.29 -0.64
N VAL A 67 -13.48 7.05 -0.42
CA VAL A 67 -14.33 5.86 -0.53
C VAL A 67 -14.22 5.00 0.70
N GLU A 68 -15.25 4.16 0.90
CA GLU A 68 -15.26 3.13 1.94
C GLU A 68 -14.89 1.79 1.32
N ILE A 69 -14.07 1.02 2.05
CA ILE A 69 -13.64 -0.31 1.62
C ILE A 69 -14.09 -1.38 2.60
N GLU A 70 -14.20 -2.59 2.09
CA GLU A 70 -14.35 -3.80 2.89
C GLU A 70 -13.08 -4.62 2.75
N ILE A 71 -12.48 -5.01 3.87
CA ILE A 71 -11.24 -5.77 3.91
C ILE A 71 -11.56 -7.26 3.91
N PHE A 72 -10.98 -8.01 2.97
CA PHE A 72 -11.23 -9.45 2.84
C PHE A 72 -10.09 -10.30 3.36
N GLU A 73 -8.86 -9.97 3.02
CA GLU A 73 -7.74 -10.83 3.36
C GLU A 73 -6.44 -10.07 3.51
N LYS A 74 -5.65 -10.47 4.49
CA LYS A 74 -4.30 -9.94 4.69
C LYS A 74 -3.32 -10.81 3.92
N LEU A 75 -2.44 -10.17 3.16
CA LEU A 75 -1.34 -10.83 2.48
C LEU A 75 -0.05 -10.72 3.32
N PRO A 76 1.01 -11.48 2.95
CA PRO A 76 2.27 -11.38 3.67
C PRO A 76 2.81 -9.96 3.70
N VAL A 77 3.34 -9.55 4.84
CA VAL A 77 3.99 -8.25 4.97
C VAL A 77 5.27 -8.24 4.15
N THR A 78 5.62 -7.06 3.62
CA THR A 78 6.90 -6.83 2.98
C THR A 78 7.63 -5.72 3.71
N THR A 79 8.94 -5.72 3.67
CA THR A 79 9.73 -4.75 4.41
C THR A 79 10.65 -3.99 3.48
N LYS A 80 10.88 -2.72 3.82
CA LYS A 80 11.82 -1.88 3.11
C LYS A 80 12.74 -1.23 4.15
N ASP A 81 14.01 -1.67 4.17
CA ASP A 81 15.01 -1.14 5.07
C ASP A 81 15.65 0.10 4.43
N GLN A 82 15.47 1.25 5.10
CA GLN A 82 16.05 2.51 4.64
C GLN A 82 17.27 2.93 5.48
N GLY A 83 17.82 2.00 6.28
CA GLY A 83 18.95 2.26 7.15
C GLY A 83 18.52 2.85 8.49
N TRP A 84 18.04 4.09 8.49
CA TRP A 84 17.61 4.77 9.71
C TRP A 84 16.18 4.39 10.14
N ARG A 85 15.40 3.84 9.23
CA ARG A 85 14.06 3.31 9.51
C ARG A 85 13.77 2.08 8.68
N GLU A 86 12.83 1.28 9.15
CA GLU A 86 12.29 0.13 8.43
C GLU A 86 10.80 0.36 8.21
N ILE A 87 10.38 0.27 6.95
CA ILE A 87 8.98 0.37 6.58
C ILE A 87 8.43 -1.04 6.42
N ILE A 88 7.37 -1.33 7.14
CA ILE A 88 6.65 -2.59 7.04
C ILE A 88 5.35 -2.33 6.30
N LEU A 89 5.25 -2.85 5.08
CA LEU A 89 4.03 -2.77 4.26
C LEU A 89 3.12 -3.93 4.63
N VAL A 90 1.89 -3.61 5.00
CA VAL A 90 0.89 -4.59 5.42
C VAL A 90 -0.26 -4.58 4.42
N PRO A 91 -0.21 -5.45 3.40
CA PRO A 91 -1.18 -5.42 2.31
C PRO A 91 -2.45 -6.20 2.64
N PHE A 92 -3.58 -5.64 2.21
CA PHE A 92 -4.89 -6.28 2.33
C PHE A 92 -5.61 -6.26 0.99
N VAL A 93 -6.24 -7.37 0.65
CA VAL A 93 -7.16 -7.43 -0.48
C VAL A 93 -8.50 -6.86 -0.03
N CYS A 94 -9.01 -5.90 -0.78
CA CYS A 94 -10.20 -5.13 -0.43
C CYS A 94 -11.18 -5.01 -1.59
N LYS A 95 -12.43 -4.71 -1.25
CA LYS A 95 -13.48 -4.36 -2.21
C LYS A 95 -14.02 -2.98 -1.86
N LEU A 96 -14.57 -2.28 -2.86
CA LEU A 96 -15.24 -1.01 -2.63
C LEU A 96 -16.63 -1.21 -2.04
N LYS A 97 -16.97 -0.38 -1.05
CA LYS A 97 -18.34 -0.24 -0.56
C LYS A 97 -19.02 0.96 -1.21
N THR A 98 -18.24 2.00 -1.53
CA THR A 98 -18.72 3.19 -2.24
C THR A 98 -17.83 3.39 -3.46
N PHE A 99 -18.34 4.07 -4.50
CA PHE A 99 -17.73 4.01 -5.81
C PHE A 99 -17.31 5.37 -6.39
N GLU A 100 -17.77 6.47 -5.82
CA GLU A 100 -17.36 7.80 -6.26
C GLU A 100 -16.07 8.19 -5.57
N MET A 101 -14.99 8.30 -6.35
CA MET A 101 -13.67 8.63 -5.83
C MET A 101 -13.33 10.10 -6.04
N THR A 102 -12.69 10.70 -5.02
CA THR A 102 -12.08 12.02 -5.13
C THR A 102 -10.62 11.87 -4.71
N LEU A 103 -9.70 12.18 -5.63
CA LEU A 103 -8.27 12.05 -5.37
C LEU A 103 -7.74 13.27 -4.63
N SER A 104 -7.03 13.07 -3.52
CA SER A 104 -6.43 14.16 -2.76
C SER A 104 -4.89 14.10 -2.75
N GLU A 105 -4.30 12.95 -2.96
CA GLU A 105 -2.86 12.76 -2.84
C GLU A 105 -2.19 12.18 -4.08
N HIS A 106 -2.93 11.41 -4.87
CA HIS A 106 -2.37 10.79 -6.08
C HIS A 106 -2.52 11.70 -7.29
N GLU A 107 -1.53 11.65 -8.18
CA GLU A 107 -1.55 12.35 -9.46
C GLU A 107 -2.69 11.83 -10.33
N GLN A 108 -2.83 10.50 -10.36
CA GLN A 108 -3.90 9.79 -11.06
C GLN A 108 -4.03 8.38 -10.53
N ILE A 109 -5.10 7.71 -10.92
CA ILE A 109 -5.29 6.29 -10.66
C ILE A 109 -5.52 5.55 -11.96
N LEU A 110 -5.19 4.26 -11.98
CA LEU A 110 -5.50 3.34 -13.08
C LEU A 110 -6.13 2.08 -12.51
N TRP A 111 -7.09 1.54 -13.24
CA TRP A 111 -7.62 0.21 -13.00
C TRP A 111 -6.99 -0.74 -14.01
N LEU A 112 -6.31 -1.77 -13.53
CA LEU A 112 -5.56 -2.69 -14.37
C LEU A 112 -6.03 -4.12 -14.17
N ASP A 113 -6.02 -4.90 -15.26
CA ASP A 113 -6.13 -6.35 -15.10
C ASP A 113 -4.91 -6.83 -14.30
N PRO A 114 -5.07 -7.81 -13.40
CA PRO A 114 -3.95 -8.28 -12.59
C PRO A 114 -2.71 -8.65 -13.38
N GLN A 115 -2.89 -9.25 -14.57
CA GLN A 115 -1.79 -9.64 -15.45
C GLN A 115 -0.97 -8.45 -15.97
N ASP A 116 -1.53 -7.25 -15.96
CA ASP A 116 -0.89 -6.04 -16.49
C ASP A 116 -0.22 -5.18 -15.41
N LEU A 117 -0.27 -5.59 -14.15
CA LEU A 117 0.30 -4.79 -13.05
C LEU A 117 1.78 -4.48 -13.28
N LEU A 118 2.56 -5.46 -13.73
CA LEU A 118 4.01 -5.28 -13.91
C LEU A 118 4.38 -4.36 -15.08
N SER A 119 3.41 -3.87 -15.85
CA SER A 119 3.67 -2.89 -16.90
C SER A 119 3.96 -1.49 -16.35
N LEU A 120 3.66 -1.23 -15.08
CA LEU A 120 3.87 0.06 -14.45
C LEU A 120 5.20 0.10 -13.69
N ASN A 121 5.70 1.32 -13.47
CA ASN A 121 6.90 1.57 -12.67
C ASN A 121 6.51 1.70 -11.19
N TRP A 122 6.45 0.57 -10.50
CA TRP A 122 6.07 0.51 -9.08
C TRP A 122 7.23 0.88 -8.17
N THR A 123 6.92 1.37 -6.98
CA THR A 123 7.90 1.47 -5.89
C THR A 123 8.38 0.06 -5.53
N ALA A 124 9.60 -0.05 -5.01
CA ALA A 124 10.22 -1.35 -4.76
C ALA A 124 9.42 -2.24 -3.78
N GLY A 125 8.90 -1.65 -2.71
CA GLY A 125 8.10 -2.41 -1.73
C GLY A 125 6.81 -2.93 -2.32
N ASP A 126 6.18 -2.16 -3.21
CA ASP A 126 4.94 -2.56 -3.87
C ASP A 126 5.17 -3.68 -4.90
N LEU A 127 6.36 -3.75 -5.50
CA LEU A 127 6.68 -4.88 -6.38
C LEU A 127 6.64 -6.22 -5.63
N ASP A 128 7.13 -6.25 -4.40
CA ASP A 128 7.09 -7.46 -3.58
C ASP A 128 5.65 -7.83 -3.23
N ILE A 129 4.81 -6.83 -2.98
CA ILE A 129 3.38 -7.04 -2.75
C ILE A 129 2.71 -7.67 -3.97
N ILE A 130 3.04 -7.19 -5.17
CA ILE A 130 2.47 -7.76 -6.41
C ILE A 130 2.82 -9.23 -6.55
N ARG A 131 4.07 -9.61 -6.25
CA ARG A 131 4.48 -11.03 -6.30
C ARG A 131 3.65 -11.89 -5.35
N ASN A 132 3.44 -11.40 -4.14
CA ASN A 132 2.60 -12.10 -3.15
C ASN A 132 1.14 -12.13 -3.57
N TYR A 133 0.66 -11.08 -4.22
CA TYR A 133 -0.70 -11.04 -4.74
C TYR A 133 -0.90 -12.09 -5.85
N TYR A 134 0.07 -12.25 -6.73
CA TYR A 134 0.00 -13.29 -7.76
C TYR A 134 -0.03 -14.69 -7.15
N THR A 135 0.73 -14.93 -6.09
CA THR A 135 0.68 -16.19 -5.35
C THR A 135 -0.71 -16.43 -4.75
N TYR A 136 -1.28 -15.38 -4.18
CA TYR A 136 -2.64 -15.42 -3.62
C TYR A 136 -3.67 -15.75 -4.71
N LEU A 137 -3.60 -15.11 -5.86
CA LEU A 137 -4.52 -15.38 -6.98
C LEU A 137 -4.38 -16.80 -7.49
N ALA A 138 -3.17 -17.34 -7.56
CA ALA A 138 -2.92 -18.70 -8.03
C ALA A 138 -3.49 -19.77 -7.08
N GLY A 139 -3.67 -19.44 -5.81
CA GLY A 139 -4.22 -20.34 -4.82
C GLY A 139 -5.76 -20.37 -4.76
N LYS A 140 -6.40 -19.61 -5.60
CA LYS A 140 -7.87 -19.54 -5.64
C LYS A 140 -8.47 -20.54 -6.60
#